data_86cc9befe498f8995f1cb688af7051ca
#
_entry.id   86cc9befe498f8995f1cb688af7051ca
#
_cell.length_a   1.000
_cell.length_b   1.000
_cell.length_c   1.000
_cell.angle_alpha   90.00
_cell.angle_beta   90.00
_cell.angle_gamma   90.00
#
_symmetry.space_group_name_H-M   'P 1'
#
loop_
_entity.id
_entity.type
_entity.pdbx_description
1 polymer ?
#
loop_
_entity_poly.entity_id
_entity_poly.type
_entity_poly.pdbx_seq_one_letter_code
_entity_poly.pdbx_strand_id
1 'polypeptide(L)'
;LEHLGGYGIDADALGHRAIAKGAPGYPLVLKAFGEWILDEEGQIDRGRMAKLAFSDPSALDKLETIVHPLVTHAVDLLIRRAKQSVVVIEAIKLLETDLAAGCDTIWVVDAPEEMQVARLMHKRNMSEAAARQRIAAQPPQSLKLRAAKIIIHNDGNFENTWDQVSGSWSKLPKPEEPLLATPPPVRAGQIVIRRGRPQDADEIARFISRVTHGKRRMTRGDVMATFGEKAYLLIERDGKLAGVAGWQVENLVTRIDELYFEAGLPLDQAIP
;
A
#
# COMPACT_ATOMS: atom_id res chain seq x y z
N LEU A 1 5.95 -3.13 -3.86
CA LEU A 1 6.99 -2.37 -4.58
C LEU A 1 7.83 -1.51 -3.63
N GLU A 2 7.25 -0.94 -2.56
CA GLU A 2 8.01 -0.20 -1.54
C GLU A 2 9.10 -1.06 -0.87
N HIS A 3 8.85 -2.36 -0.63
CA HIS A 3 9.85 -3.29 -0.11
C HIS A 3 11.06 -3.48 -1.04
N LEU A 4 10.90 -3.14 -2.31
CA LEU A 4 11.96 -3.18 -3.33
C LEU A 4 12.66 -1.82 -3.51
N GLY A 5 12.27 -0.81 -2.71
CA GLY A 5 12.87 0.51 -2.71
C GLY A 5 12.13 1.55 -3.55
N GLY A 6 10.92 1.25 -4.03
CA GLY A 6 10.05 2.23 -4.68
C GLY A 6 9.43 3.22 -3.70
N TYR A 7 9.11 4.42 -4.17
CA TYR A 7 8.30 5.38 -3.45
C TYR A 7 6.85 5.23 -3.86
N GLY A 8 5.98 4.77 -2.94
CA GLY A 8 4.56 4.54 -3.20
C GLY A 8 3.74 5.82 -3.05
N ILE A 9 2.86 6.08 -4.00
CA ILE A 9 1.84 7.15 -3.98
C ILE A 9 0.48 6.51 -4.21
N ASP A 10 -0.38 6.52 -3.20
CA ASP A 10 -1.77 6.10 -3.30
C ASP A 10 -2.62 7.30 -3.76
N ALA A 11 -2.95 7.34 -5.06
CA ALA A 11 -3.70 8.43 -5.67
C ALA A 11 -5.17 8.44 -5.21
N ASP A 12 -5.75 7.28 -4.91
CA ASP A 12 -7.13 7.20 -4.39
C ASP A 12 -7.20 7.80 -2.98
N ALA A 13 -6.22 7.50 -2.12
CA ALA A 13 -6.11 8.13 -0.80
C ALA A 13 -5.86 9.65 -0.88
N LEU A 14 -5.07 10.12 -1.86
CA LEU A 14 -4.89 11.54 -2.12
C LEU A 14 -6.21 12.21 -2.52
N GLY A 15 -7.04 11.56 -3.36
CA GLY A 15 -8.36 12.05 -3.72
C GLY A 15 -9.24 12.30 -2.50
N HIS A 16 -9.26 11.36 -1.56
CA HIS A 16 -9.99 11.53 -0.31
C HIS A 16 -9.46 12.67 0.55
N ARG A 17 -8.14 12.83 0.63
CA ARG A 17 -7.51 13.92 1.40
C ARG A 17 -7.74 15.28 0.76
N ALA A 18 -7.77 15.35 -0.57
CA ALA A 18 -7.96 16.59 -1.32
C ALA A 18 -9.29 17.28 -1.04
N ILE A 19 -10.32 16.52 -0.63
CA ILE A 19 -11.66 17.03 -0.31
C ILE A 19 -11.99 16.95 1.20
N ALA A 20 -11.04 16.57 2.06
CA ALA A 20 -11.26 16.57 3.50
C ALA A 20 -11.47 18.00 4.02
N LYS A 21 -12.13 18.16 5.19
CA LYS A 21 -12.34 19.46 5.83
C LYS A 21 -11.01 20.20 6.02
N GLY A 22 -10.93 21.41 5.52
CA GLY A 22 -9.71 22.22 5.50
C GLY A 22 -8.80 22.00 4.28
N ALA A 23 -9.08 21.03 3.42
CA ALA A 23 -8.37 20.85 2.16
C ALA A 23 -8.92 21.76 1.04
N PRO A 24 -8.13 22.05 -0.01
CA PRO A 24 -8.52 22.95 -1.09
C PRO A 24 -9.79 22.53 -1.84
N GLY A 25 -10.05 21.24 -1.98
CA GLY A 25 -11.24 20.70 -2.66
C GLY A 25 -12.52 20.78 -1.83
N TYR A 26 -12.42 20.87 -0.50
CA TYR A 26 -13.59 20.89 0.38
C TYR A 26 -14.62 21.98 0.02
N PRO A 27 -14.25 23.28 -0.06
CA PRO A 27 -15.21 24.32 -0.43
C PRO A 27 -15.75 24.17 -1.85
N LEU A 28 -14.98 23.59 -2.77
CA LEU A 28 -15.42 23.35 -4.15
C LEU A 28 -16.49 22.27 -4.21
N VAL A 29 -16.32 21.21 -3.44
CA VAL A 29 -17.30 20.12 -3.33
C VAL A 29 -18.58 20.61 -2.67
N LEU A 30 -18.49 21.40 -1.60
CA LEU A 30 -19.67 21.99 -0.96
C LEU A 30 -20.43 22.93 -1.91
N LYS A 31 -19.72 23.74 -2.68
CA LYS A 31 -20.34 24.62 -3.70
C LYS A 31 -21.06 23.80 -4.79
N ALA A 32 -20.52 22.65 -5.17
CA ALA A 32 -21.08 21.81 -6.23
C ALA A 32 -22.29 20.98 -5.80
N PHE A 33 -22.28 20.51 -4.54
CA PHE A 33 -23.25 19.51 -4.05
C PHE A 33 -24.12 20.00 -2.89
N GLY A 34 -23.71 21.06 -2.19
CA GLY A 34 -24.41 21.57 -1.00
C GLY A 34 -23.99 20.85 0.29
N GLU A 35 -24.47 21.39 1.42
CA GLU A 35 -24.07 20.92 2.77
C GLU A 35 -24.72 19.59 3.19
N TRP A 36 -25.73 19.11 2.46
CA TRP A 36 -26.41 17.85 2.77
C TRP A 36 -25.50 16.61 2.71
N ILE A 37 -24.34 16.75 2.04
CA ILE A 37 -23.32 15.70 1.94
C ILE A 37 -22.45 15.61 3.19
N LEU A 38 -22.62 16.50 4.17
CA LEU A 38 -21.81 16.52 5.39
C LEU A 38 -22.41 15.60 6.46
N ASP A 39 -21.52 15.04 7.29
CA ASP A 39 -21.86 14.41 8.54
C ASP A 39 -22.03 15.45 9.68
N GLU A 40 -22.26 14.98 10.90
CA GLU A 40 -22.48 15.85 12.08
C GLU A 40 -21.21 16.64 12.47
N GLU A 41 -20.02 16.12 12.14
CA GLU A 41 -18.73 16.77 12.37
C GLU A 41 -18.34 17.76 11.27
N GLY A 42 -19.18 17.90 10.23
CA GLY A 42 -18.93 18.72 9.06
C GLY A 42 -17.84 18.15 8.14
N GLN A 43 -17.63 16.84 8.14
CA GLN A 43 -16.84 16.13 7.16
C GLN A 43 -17.73 15.70 5.99
N ILE A 44 -17.14 15.49 4.81
CA ILE A 44 -17.88 14.89 3.70
C ILE A 44 -18.20 13.43 4.02
N ASP A 45 -19.49 13.11 4.14
CA ASP A 45 -19.98 11.75 4.33
C ASP A 45 -19.72 10.92 3.07
N ARG A 46 -18.76 10.00 3.17
CA ARG A 46 -18.35 9.13 2.06
C ARG A 46 -19.48 8.24 1.56
N GLY A 47 -20.37 7.82 2.45
CA GLY A 47 -21.53 6.98 2.09
C GLY A 47 -22.53 7.76 1.25
N ARG A 48 -22.86 8.98 1.64
CA ARG A 48 -23.75 9.89 0.87
C ARG A 48 -23.13 10.24 -0.48
N MET A 49 -21.85 10.61 -0.48
CA MET A 49 -21.14 10.94 -1.72
C MET A 49 -21.05 9.74 -2.67
N ALA A 50 -20.73 8.55 -2.15
CA ALA A 50 -20.70 7.33 -2.96
C ALA A 50 -22.08 7.01 -3.55
N LYS A 51 -23.15 7.07 -2.74
CA LYS A 51 -24.53 6.85 -3.24
C LYS A 51 -24.88 7.82 -4.37
N LEU A 52 -24.54 9.10 -4.21
CA LEU A 52 -24.75 10.11 -5.25
C LEU A 52 -23.98 9.79 -6.52
N ALA A 53 -22.68 9.54 -6.42
CA ALA A 53 -21.80 9.22 -7.55
C ALA A 53 -22.22 7.93 -8.29
N PHE A 54 -22.77 6.93 -7.56
CA PHE A 54 -23.28 5.70 -8.18
C PHE A 54 -24.65 5.88 -8.83
N SER A 55 -25.49 6.81 -8.36
CA SER A 55 -26.84 7.03 -8.89
C SER A 55 -26.93 8.08 -9.97
N ASP A 56 -25.96 8.99 -10.05
CA ASP A 56 -25.95 10.12 -11.01
C ASP A 56 -24.57 10.28 -11.65
N PRO A 57 -24.40 9.83 -12.92
CA PRO A 57 -23.15 10.02 -13.66
C PRO A 57 -22.69 11.48 -13.75
N SER A 58 -23.63 12.44 -13.81
CA SER A 58 -23.26 13.86 -13.88
C SER A 58 -22.67 14.37 -12.56
N ALA A 59 -23.10 13.79 -11.44
CA ALA A 59 -22.52 14.08 -10.13
C ALA A 59 -21.11 13.48 -10.01
N LEU A 60 -20.89 12.28 -10.56
CA LEU A 60 -19.57 11.68 -10.61
C LEU A 60 -18.60 12.54 -11.43
N ASP A 61 -19.00 12.97 -12.64
CA ASP A 61 -18.19 13.83 -13.52
C ASP A 61 -17.83 15.16 -12.83
N LYS A 62 -18.79 15.79 -12.12
CA LYS A 62 -18.52 17.01 -11.35
C LYS A 62 -17.51 16.77 -10.24
N LEU A 63 -17.64 15.68 -9.51
CA LEU A 63 -16.71 15.33 -8.44
C LEU A 63 -15.30 15.11 -9.01
N GLU A 64 -15.18 14.35 -10.09
CA GLU A 64 -13.91 14.06 -10.76
C GLU A 64 -13.25 15.33 -11.31
N THR A 65 -14.03 16.24 -11.91
CA THR A 65 -13.55 17.55 -12.38
C THR A 65 -12.91 18.38 -11.24
N ILE A 66 -13.40 18.25 -10.01
CA ILE A 66 -12.83 18.92 -8.84
C ILE A 66 -11.60 18.17 -8.32
N VAL A 67 -11.69 16.85 -8.23
CA VAL A 67 -10.69 16.01 -7.52
C VAL A 67 -9.45 15.74 -8.38
N HIS A 68 -9.61 15.44 -9.68
CA HIS A 68 -8.50 15.05 -10.54
C HIS A 68 -7.37 16.08 -10.61
N PRO A 69 -7.63 17.40 -10.82
CA PRO A 69 -6.54 18.38 -10.83
C PRO A 69 -5.79 18.49 -9.52
N LEU A 70 -6.48 18.32 -8.39
CA LEU A 70 -5.88 18.36 -7.05
C LEU A 70 -5.00 17.16 -6.80
N VAL A 71 -5.45 15.96 -7.23
CA VAL A 71 -4.66 14.73 -7.12
C VAL A 71 -3.44 14.80 -8.02
N THR A 72 -3.58 15.21 -9.28
CA THR A 72 -2.46 15.35 -10.22
C THR A 72 -1.41 16.32 -9.66
N HIS A 73 -1.84 17.47 -9.15
CA HIS A 73 -0.91 18.42 -8.52
C HIS A 73 -0.20 17.83 -7.30
N ALA A 74 -0.93 17.11 -6.44
CA ALA A 74 -0.33 16.46 -5.26
C ALA A 74 0.66 15.35 -5.66
N VAL A 75 0.34 14.55 -6.68
CA VAL A 75 1.23 13.52 -7.23
C VAL A 75 2.51 14.16 -7.76
N ASP A 76 2.42 15.23 -8.55
CA ASP A 76 3.58 15.95 -9.09
C ASP A 76 4.50 16.47 -7.98
N LEU A 77 3.92 17.03 -6.92
CA LEU A 77 4.69 17.49 -5.76
C LEU A 77 5.42 16.35 -5.05
N LEU A 78 4.76 15.19 -4.91
CA LEU A 78 5.34 14.02 -4.28
C LEU A 78 6.45 13.41 -5.14
N ILE A 79 6.25 13.33 -6.46
CA ILE A 79 7.29 12.88 -7.40
C ILE A 79 8.54 13.75 -7.29
N ARG A 80 8.39 15.08 -7.30
CA ARG A 80 9.52 16.03 -7.17
C ARG A 80 10.27 15.91 -5.84
N ARG A 81 9.62 15.44 -4.79
CA ARG A 81 10.20 15.26 -3.44
C ARG A 81 10.76 13.86 -3.22
N ALA A 82 10.40 12.90 -4.07
CA ALA A 82 10.88 11.54 -3.97
C ALA A 82 12.41 11.50 -4.15
N LYS A 83 13.07 10.75 -3.26
CA LYS A 83 14.51 10.48 -3.33
C LYS A 83 14.82 9.14 -4.00
N GLN A 84 13.78 8.35 -4.17
CA GLN A 84 13.85 7.03 -4.79
C GLN A 84 13.92 7.17 -6.32
N SER A 85 14.67 6.28 -6.94
CA SER A 85 14.81 6.23 -8.41
C SER A 85 13.55 5.74 -9.12
N VAL A 86 12.65 5.07 -8.40
CA VAL A 86 11.39 4.57 -8.93
C VAL A 86 10.24 5.09 -8.05
N VAL A 87 9.28 5.77 -8.68
CA VAL A 87 8.02 6.17 -8.06
C VAL A 87 6.91 5.27 -8.58
N VAL A 88 6.08 4.78 -7.68
CA VAL A 88 4.94 3.92 -7.99
C VAL A 88 3.65 4.65 -7.66
N ILE A 89 2.82 4.89 -8.66
CA ILE A 89 1.49 5.49 -8.48
C ILE A 89 0.47 4.36 -8.49
N GLU A 90 -0.24 4.18 -7.38
CA GLU A 90 -1.37 3.26 -7.28
C GLU A 90 -2.67 4.03 -7.49
N ALA A 91 -3.47 3.62 -8.47
CA ALA A 91 -4.77 4.21 -8.76
C ALA A 91 -5.68 3.21 -9.47
N ILE A 92 -6.94 3.08 -9.00
CA ILE A 92 -7.95 2.22 -9.64
C ILE A 92 -8.31 2.75 -11.03
N LYS A 93 -8.40 4.07 -11.17
CA LYS A 93 -8.77 4.78 -12.40
C LYS A 93 -7.58 5.40 -13.13
N LEU A 94 -6.37 4.86 -12.98
CA LEU A 94 -5.16 5.42 -13.59
C LEU A 94 -5.33 5.72 -15.08
N LEU A 95 -5.91 4.77 -15.83
CA LEU A 95 -6.07 4.86 -17.28
C LEU A 95 -7.13 5.88 -17.75
N GLU A 96 -7.93 6.38 -16.82
CA GLU A 96 -8.97 7.39 -17.07
C GLU A 96 -8.48 8.81 -16.74
N THR A 97 -7.21 8.93 -16.31
CA THR A 97 -6.59 10.19 -15.90
C THR A 97 -5.32 10.50 -16.68
N ASP A 98 -4.91 11.76 -16.69
CA ASP A 98 -3.65 12.19 -17.33
C ASP A 98 -2.40 11.61 -16.65
N LEU A 99 -2.53 11.05 -15.44
CA LEU A 99 -1.43 10.39 -14.73
C LEU A 99 -0.84 9.22 -15.52
N ALA A 100 -1.67 8.50 -16.28
CA ALA A 100 -1.20 7.37 -17.11
C ALA A 100 -0.17 7.80 -18.15
N ALA A 101 -0.35 8.98 -18.75
CA ALA A 101 0.56 9.50 -19.77
C ALA A 101 1.95 9.88 -19.21
N GLY A 102 2.02 10.15 -17.90
CA GLY A 102 3.27 10.44 -17.19
C GLY A 102 4.02 9.19 -16.70
N CYS A 103 3.48 7.99 -16.90
CA CYS A 103 4.09 6.74 -16.43
C CYS A 103 4.97 6.10 -17.51
N ASP A 104 6.21 5.74 -17.17
CA ASP A 104 7.12 5.01 -18.08
C ASP A 104 6.62 3.58 -18.34
N THR A 105 5.88 2.99 -17.39
CA THR A 105 5.33 1.65 -17.48
C THR A 105 4.06 1.51 -16.66
N ILE A 106 3.11 0.74 -17.17
CA ILE A 106 1.86 0.41 -16.49
C ILE A 106 1.88 -1.06 -16.11
N TRP A 107 1.69 -1.32 -14.82
CA TRP A 107 1.56 -2.64 -14.25
C TRP A 107 0.10 -2.86 -13.86
N VAL A 108 -0.44 -4.01 -14.22
CA VAL A 108 -1.81 -4.38 -13.86
C VAL A 108 -1.77 -5.64 -13.00
N VAL A 109 -2.44 -5.58 -11.87
CA VAL A 109 -2.67 -6.77 -11.04
C VAL A 109 -3.96 -7.43 -11.53
N ASP A 110 -3.87 -8.69 -11.88
CA ASP A 110 -4.97 -9.49 -12.38
C ASP A 110 -5.33 -10.62 -11.42
N ALA A 111 -6.61 -10.85 -11.21
CA ALA A 111 -7.14 -11.97 -10.45
C ALA A 111 -8.50 -12.39 -11.01
N PRO A 112 -8.82 -13.70 -11.02
CA PRO A 112 -10.12 -14.20 -11.44
C PRO A 112 -11.27 -13.53 -10.65
N GLU A 113 -12.39 -13.26 -11.32
CA GLU A 113 -13.54 -12.56 -10.72
C GLU A 113 -14.04 -13.25 -9.44
N GLU A 114 -14.15 -14.57 -9.46
CA GLU A 114 -14.61 -15.34 -8.30
C GLU A 114 -13.68 -15.17 -7.08
N MET A 115 -12.38 -15.03 -7.33
CA MET A 115 -11.41 -14.75 -6.27
C MET A 115 -11.54 -13.32 -5.75
N GLN A 116 -11.82 -12.36 -6.63
CA GLN A 116 -12.10 -10.98 -6.21
C GLN A 116 -13.35 -10.92 -5.34
N VAL A 117 -14.44 -11.61 -5.75
CA VAL A 117 -15.67 -11.74 -4.97
C VAL A 117 -15.39 -12.33 -3.59
N ALA A 118 -14.68 -13.48 -3.54
CA ALA A 118 -14.35 -14.13 -2.27
C ALA A 118 -13.54 -13.21 -1.33
N ARG A 119 -12.57 -12.47 -1.87
CA ARG A 119 -11.77 -11.51 -1.09
C ARG A 119 -12.61 -10.34 -0.56
N LEU A 120 -13.53 -9.79 -1.36
CA LEU A 120 -14.44 -8.73 -0.92
C LEU A 120 -15.39 -9.20 0.18
N MET A 121 -15.94 -10.41 0.05
CA MET A 121 -16.78 -11.01 1.08
C MET A 121 -16.00 -11.20 2.39
N HIS A 122 -14.81 -11.78 2.31
CA HIS A 122 -14.02 -12.10 3.50
C HIS A 122 -13.40 -10.85 4.16
N LYS A 123 -12.72 -9.97 3.37
CA LYS A 123 -11.98 -8.84 3.93
C LYS A 123 -12.84 -7.60 4.20
N ARG A 124 -13.94 -7.43 3.49
CA ARG A 124 -14.83 -6.25 3.60
C ARG A 124 -16.20 -6.59 4.16
N ASN A 125 -16.44 -7.85 4.55
CA ASN A 125 -17.71 -8.34 5.05
C ASN A 125 -18.91 -7.97 4.16
N MET A 126 -18.70 -8.03 2.84
CA MET A 126 -19.73 -7.71 1.85
C MET A 126 -20.55 -8.94 1.51
N SER A 127 -21.81 -8.74 1.15
CA SER A 127 -22.60 -9.81 0.51
C SER A 127 -22.06 -10.09 -0.91
N GLU A 128 -22.28 -11.30 -1.43
CA GLU A 128 -21.85 -11.66 -2.78
C GLU A 128 -22.42 -10.71 -3.84
N ALA A 129 -23.72 -10.38 -3.72
CA ALA A 129 -24.37 -9.44 -4.64
C ALA A 129 -23.70 -8.06 -4.64
N ALA A 130 -23.37 -7.53 -3.44
CA ALA A 130 -22.67 -6.24 -3.33
C ALA A 130 -21.23 -6.32 -3.87
N ALA A 131 -20.54 -7.44 -3.67
CA ALA A 131 -19.21 -7.67 -4.21
C ALA A 131 -19.21 -7.69 -5.75
N ARG A 132 -20.12 -8.45 -6.36
CA ARG A 132 -20.30 -8.51 -7.82
C ARG A 132 -20.68 -7.13 -8.40
N GLN A 133 -21.61 -6.43 -7.76
CA GLN A 133 -21.99 -5.08 -8.17
C GLN A 133 -20.80 -4.13 -8.14
N ARG A 134 -19.94 -4.21 -7.12
CA ARG A 134 -18.73 -3.39 -7.00
C ARG A 134 -17.70 -3.70 -8.08
N ILE A 135 -17.54 -4.96 -8.45
CA ILE A 135 -16.65 -5.38 -9.54
C ILE A 135 -17.20 -4.87 -10.88
N ALA A 136 -18.49 -5.07 -11.14
CA ALA A 136 -19.14 -4.63 -12.37
C ALA A 136 -19.15 -3.10 -12.57
N ALA A 137 -19.06 -2.32 -11.48
CA ALA A 137 -18.96 -0.87 -11.54
C ALA A 137 -17.57 -0.36 -11.97
N GLN A 138 -16.56 -1.25 -12.07
CA GLN A 138 -15.25 -0.88 -12.57
C GLN A 138 -15.17 -1.05 -14.09
N PRO A 139 -14.26 -0.30 -14.77
CA PRO A 139 -13.95 -0.54 -16.18
C PRO A 139 -13.56 -1.99 -16.40
N PRO A 140 -13.92 -2.57 -17.57
CA PRO A 140 -13.61 -3.94 -17.88
C PRO A 140 -12.11 -4.24 -17.72
N GLN A 141 -11.79 -5.33 -17.03
CA GLN A 141 -10.41 -5.76 -16.77
C GLN A 141 -9.61 -5.90 -18.07
N SER A 142 -10.28 -6.32 -19.16
CA SER A 142 -9.66 -6.43 -20.49
C SER A 142 -9.07 -5.11 -21.01
N LEU A 143 -9.63 -3.96 -20.64
CA LEU A 143 -9.07 -2.64 -20.99
C LEU A 143 -7.76 -2.41 -20.26
N LYS A 144 -7.72 -2.71 -18.95
CA LYS A 144 -6.53 -2.58 -18.12
C LYS A 144 -5.42 -3.51 -18.62
N LEU A 145 -5.76 -4.77 -18.91
CA LEU A 145 -4.80 -5.76 -19.41
C LEU A 145 -4.19 -5.36 -20.78
N ARG A 146 -4.97 -4.74 -21.67
CA ARG A 146 -4.45 -4.24 -22.97
C ARG A 146 -3.47 -3.07 -22.80
N ALA A 147 -3.66 -2.24 -21.79
CA ALA A 147 -2.76 -1.12 -21.49
C ALA A 147 -1.51 -1.55 -20.69
N ALA A 148 -1.55 -2.73 -20.09
CA ALA A 148 -0.48 -3.23 -19.24
C ALA A 148 0.76 -3.58 -20.05
N LYS A 149 1.92 -3.09 -19.63
CA LYS A 149 3.22 -3.61 -20.04
C LYS A 149 3.67 -4.80 -19.21
N ILE A 150 3.22 -4.86 -17.96
CA ILE A 150 3.50 -5.95 -17.04
C ILE A 150 2.18 -6.35 -16.36
N ILE A 151 1.87 -7.65 -16.40
CA ILE A 151 0.72 -8.24 -15.72
C ILE A 151 1.24 -9.04 -14.54
N ILE A 152 0.68 -8.82 -13.37
CA ILE A 152 0.97 -9.56 -12.14
C ILE A 152 -0.27 -10.40 -11.81
N HIS A 153 -0.18 -11.70 -11.94
CA HIS A 153 -1.25 -12.61 -11.58
C HIS A 153 -1.30 -12.80 -10.05
N ASN A 154 -2.41 -12.39 -9.46
CA ASN A 154 -2.65 -12.48 -8.03
C ASN A 154 -3.75 -13.53 -7.75
N ASP A 155 -3.56 -14.72 -8.29
CA ASP A 155 -4.45 -15.87 -8.21
C ASP A 155 -3.90 -17.02 -7.33
N GLY A 156 -2.70 -16.85 -6.81
CA GLY A 156 -2.02 -17.78 -5.93
C GLY A 156 -1.78 -17.24 -4.52
N ASN A 157 -0.77 -17.78 -3.86
CA ASN A 157 -0.29 -17.30 -2.58
C ASN A 157 0.55 -16.01 -2.75
N PHE A 158 0.87 -15.37 -1.62
CA PHE A 158 1.66 -14.12 -1.63
C PHE A 158 3.06 -14.32 -2.22
N GLU A 159 3.68 -15.46 -2.01
CA GLU A 159 5.03 -15.77 -2.51
C GLU A 159 5.06 -15.77 -4.04
N ASN A 160 4.07 -16.40 -4.69
CA ASN A 160 3.94 -16.40 -6.15
C ASN A 160 3.78 -14.97 -6.70
N THR A 161 2.97 -14.16 -6.04
CA THR A 161 2.80 -12.74 -6.43
C THR A 161 4.11 -11.97 -6.22
N TRP A 162 4.80 -12.21 -5.11
CA TRP A 162 6.07 -11.58 -4.79
C TRP A 162 7.17 -11.91 -5.81
N ASP A 163 7.26 -13.16 -6.24
CA ASP A 163 8.25 -13.60 -7.24
C ASP A 163 8.03 -12.92 -8.59
N GLN A 164 6.78 -12.78 -9.03
CA GLN A 164 6.44 -12.04 -10.25
C GLN A 164 6.82 -10.56 -10.12
N VAL A 165 6.49 -9.93 -9.00
CA VAL A 165 6.77 -8.51 -8.72
C VAL A 165 8.28 -8.28 -8.65
N SER A 166 9.02 -9.08 -7.90
CA SER A 166 10.47 -8.91 -7.74
C SER A 166 11.23 -9.20 -9.03
N GLY A 167 10.81 -10.22 -9.77
CA GLY A 167 11.37 -10.55 -11.09
C GLY A 167 11.13 -9.43 -12.12
N SER A 168 9.95 -8.82 -12.11
CA SER A 168 9.62 -7.69 -13.00
C SER A 168 10.35 -6.41 -12.57
N TRP A 169 10.46 -6.17 -11.25
CA TRP A 169 11.19 -5.04 -10.68
C TRP A 169 12.67 -5.03 -11.05
N SER A 170 13.30 -6.21 -11.06
CA SER A 170 14.73 -6.33 -11.41
C SER A 170 15.04 -5.93 -12.85
N LYS A 171 14.04 -5.95 -13.73
CA LYS A 171 14.14 -5.60 -15.16
C LYS A 171 13.86 -4.12 -15.44
N LEU A 172 13.41 -3.36 -14.45
CA LEU A 172 13.21 -1.93 -14.63
C LEU A 172 14.56 -1.24 -14.88
N PRO A 173 14.63 -0.30 -15.85
CA PRO A 173 15.81 0.54 -16.01
C PRO A 173 16.01 1.34 -14.71
N LYS A 174 17.10 1.08 -14.03
CA LYS A 174 17.50 1.86 -12.86
C LYS A 174 18.54 2.86 -13.33
N PRO A 175 18.46 4.14 -12.90
CA PRO A 175 19.60 5.02 -13.00
C PRO A 175 20.80 4.33 -12.33
N GLU A 176 21.99 4.46 -12.87
CA GLU A 176 23.20 4.02 -12.16
C GLU A 176 23.18 4.66 -10.77
N GLU A 177 22.92 3.84 -9.76
CA GLU A 177 23.06 4.31 -8.38
C GLU A 177 24.51 4.78 -8.24
N PRO A 178 24.76 6.03 -7.78
CA PRO A 178 26.08 6.37 -7.30
C PRO A 178 26.43 5.27 -6.30
N LEU A 179 27.57 4.60 -6.50
CA LEU A 179 28.06 3.56 -5.60
C LEU A 179 27.88 4.07 -4.18
N LEU A 180 26.79 3.64 -3.53
CA LEU A 180 26.53 3.97 -2.15
C LEU A 180 27.74 3.49 -1.39
N ALA A 181 28.40 4.44 -0.75
CA ALA A 181 29.53 4.15 0.13
C ALA A 181 29.15 2.94 0.99
N THR A 182 30.03 1.95 1.02
CA THR A 182 29.88 0.79 1.90
C THR A 182 29.33 1.26 3.25
N PRO A 183 28.25 0.67 3.77
CA PRO A 183 27.72 1.11 5.04
C PRO A 183 28.85 1.15 6.06
N PRO A 184 28.93 2.21 6.89
CA PRO A 184 30.01 2.33 7.86
C PRO A 184 30.06 1.07 8.71
N PRO A 185 31.27 0.62 9.11
CA PRO A 185 31.39 -0.59 9.92
C PRO A 185 30.52 -0.46 11.18
N VAL A 186 29.69 -1.46 11.43
CA VAL A 186 28.77 -1.51 12.59
C VAL A 186 29.63 -1.41 13.86
N ARG A 187 29.40 -0.37 14.65
CA ARG A 187 30.10 -0.21 15.94
C ARG A 187 29.54 -1.21 16.94
N ALA A 188 30.41 -1.79 17.78
CA ALA A 188 29.99 -2.72 18.84
C ALA A 188 28.91 -2.06 19.72
N GLY A 189 27.79 -2.77 19.94
CA GLY A 189 26.64 -2.30 20.68
C GLY A 189 25.66 -1.43 19.89
N GLN A 190 25.89 -1.18 18.60
CA GLN A 190 25.01 -0.38 17.78
C GLN A 190 23.68 -1.10 17.52
N ILE A 191 22.58 -0.41 17.84
CA ILE A 191 21.23 -0.84 17.52
C ILE A 191 20.82 -0.14 16.20
N VAL A 192 20.34 -0.94 15.24
CA VAL A 192 19.81 -0.48 13.97
C VAL A 192 18.38 -0.96 13.85
N ILE A 193 17.45 -0.03 13.56
CA ILE A 193 16.06 -0.36 13.31
C ILE A 193 15.81 -0.18 11.82
N ARG A 194 15.31 -1.22 11.18
CA ARG A 194 14.96 -1.17 9.76
C ARG A 194 13.63 -1.86 9.46
N ARG A 195 13.02 -1.50 8.37
CA ARG A 195 11.83 -2.19 7.87
C ARG A 195 12.19 -3.60 7.40
N GLY A 196 11.42 -4.59 7.83
CA GLY A 196 11.52 -5.96 7.34
C GLY A 196 11.08 -6.04 5.87
N ARG A 197 11.75 -6.87 5.10
CA ARG A 197 11.48 -7.14 3.70
C ARG A 197 11.10 -8.61 3.52
N PRO A 198 10.37 -9.00 2.47
CA PRO A 198 10.04 -10.41 2.23
C PRO A 198 11.25 -11.34 2.15
N GLN A 199 12.42 -10.84 1.71
CA GLN A 199 13.68 -11.60 1.75
C GLN A 199 14.14 -11.97 3.16
N ASP A 200 13.70 -11.22 4.18
CA ASP A 200 14.04 -11.49 5.60
C ASP A 200 13.13 -12.57 6.22
N ALA A 201 12.15 -13.11 5.47
CA ALA A 201 11.13 -14.01 6.00
C ALA A 201 11.68 -15.25 6.70
N ASP A 202 12.75 -15.86 6.16
CA ASP A 202 13.41 -16.99 6.79
C ASP A 202 14.07 -16.62 8.12
N GLU A 203 14.70 -15.45 8.17
CA GLU A 203 15.38 -14.98 9.38
C GLU A 203 14.36 -14.62 10.46
N ILE A 204 13.26 -13.95 10.09
CA ILE A 204 12.13 -13.62 10.98
C ILE A 204 11.53 -14.93 11.55
N ALA A 205 11.24 -15.91 10.70
CA ALA A 205 10.66 -17.18 11.13
C ALA A 205 11.57 -17.91 12.15
N ARG A 206 12.86 -18.00 11.84
CA ARG A 206 13.85 -18.60 12.74
C ARG A 206 13.99 -17.83 14.05
N PHE A 207 13.99 -16.50 13.99
CA PHE A 207 14.08 -15.63 15.16
C PHE A 207 12.88 -15.83 16.09
N ILE A 208 11.65 -15.77 15.57
CA ILE A 208 10.43 -15.98 16.38
C ILE A 208 10.43 -17.36 17.02
N SER A 209 10.77 -18.40 16.27
CA SER A 209 10.84 -19.76 16.80
C SER A 209 11.87 -19.88 17.92
N ARG A 210 13.03 -19.21 17.79
CA ARG A 210 14.11 -19.19 18.78
C ARG A 210 13.69 -18.48 20.07
N VAL A 211 13.20 -17.23 19.99
CA VAL A 211 12.88 -16.43 21.18
C VAL A 211 11.62 -16.91 21.90
N THR A 212 10.75 -17.64 21.22
CA THR A 212 9.59 -18.29 21.84
C THR A 212 9.88 -19.71 22.36
N HIS A 213 11.13 -20.14 22.31
CA HIS A 213 11.56 -21.50 22.68
C HIS A 213 10.73 -22.59 21.99
N GLY A 214 10.40 -22.36 20.70
CA GLY A 214 9.61 -23.28 19.88
C GLY A 214 8.12 -23.33 20.18
N LYS A 215 7.62 -22.50 21.12
CA LYS A 215 6.16 -22.37 21.38
C LYS A 215 5.39 -21.83 20.17
N ARG A 216 6.03 -20.93 19.40
CA ARG A 216 5.51 -20.46 18.11
C ARG A 216 6.49 -20.84 17.02
N ARG A 217 6.12 -21.83 16.23
CA ARG A 217 6.89 -22.24 15.06
C ARG A 217 6.30 -21.60 13.83
N MET A 218 7.11 -20.83 13.12
CA MET A 218 6.73 -20.21 11.86
C MET A 218 7.68 -20.71 10.77
N THR A 219 7.13 -20.92 9.60
CA THR A 219 7.89 -21.19 8.38
C THR A 219 8.09 -19.89 7.60
N ARG A 220 8.99 -19.91 6.60
CA ARG A 220 9.10 -18.81 5.64
C ARG A 220 7.73 -18.49 5.01
N GLY A 221 6.96 -19.50 4.59
CA GLY A 221 5.65 -19.32 3.98
C GLY A 221 4.65 -18.61 4.90
N ASP A 222 4.66 -18.91 6.20
CA ASP A 222 3.79 -18.23 7.16
C ASP A 222 4.14 -16.74 7.28
N VAL A 223 5.43 -16.40 7.36
CA VAL A 223 5.89 -15.01 7.41
C VAL A 223 5.60 -14.29 6.09
N MET A 224 5.81 -14.95 4.95
CA MET A 224 5.48 -14.40 3.63
C MET A 224 3.99 -14.08 3.50
N ALA A 225 3.11 -14.97 3.97
CA ALA A 225 1.67 -14.70 3.96
C ALA A 225 1.31 -13.45 4.78
N THR A 226 1.98 -13.24 5.92
CA THR A 226 1.72 -12.07 6.78
C THR A 226 2.19 -10.76 6.17
N PHE A 227 3.19 -10.74 5.28
CA PHE A 227 3.60 -9.52 4.56
C PHE A 227 2.50 -8.94 3.66
N GLY A 228 1.49 -9.73 3.30
CA GLY A 228 0.30 -9.25 2.61
C GLY A 228 -0.67 -8.46 3.48
N GLU A 229 -0.54 -8.53 4.81
CA GLU A 229 -1.49 -7.98 5.78
C GLU A 229 -0.84 -7.00 6.76
N LYS A 230 0.43 -7.21 7.11
CA LYS A 230 1.16 -6.40 8.07
C LYS A 230 2.58 -6.06 7.63
N ALA A 231 3.16 -5.07 8.25
CA ALA A 231 4.56 -4.71 8.08
C ALA A 231 5.38 -5.16 9.30
N TYR A 232 6.69 -5.36 9.08
CA TYR A 232 7.63 -5.71 10.14
C TYR A 232 8.69 -4.62 10.32
N LEU A 233 9.06 -4.34 11.57
CA LEU A 233 10.31 -3.67 11.95
C LEU A 233 11.27 -4.72 12.51
N LEU A 234 12.49 -4.67 12.06
CA LEU A 234 13.58 -5.51 12.53
C LEU A 234 14.53 -4.65 13.35
N ILE A 235 14.87 -5.14 14.52
CA ILE A 235 15.83 -4.52 15.43
C ILE A 235 17.07 -5.38 15.40
N GLU A 236 18.16 -4.83 14.89
CA GLU A 236 19.45 -5.52 14.80
C GLU A 236 20.40 -4.94 15.84
N ARG A 237 21.14 -5.81 16.50
CA ARG A 237 22.26 -5.47 17.37
C ARG A 237 23.51 -6.15 16.84
N ASP A 238 24.54 -5.37 16.57
CA ASP A 238 25.79 -5.85 15.99
C ASP A 238 25.61 -6.64 14.68
N GLY A 239 24.63 -6.20 13.84
CA GLY A 239 24.32 -6.84 12.57
C GLY A 239 23.57 -8.18 12.70
N LYS A 240 23.04 -8.52 13.88
CA LYS A 240 22.22 -9.72 14.12
C LYS A 240 20.83 -9.32 14.58
N LEU A 241 19.82 -10.05 14.10
CA LEU A 241 18.43 -9.83 14.48
C LEU A 241 18.24 -10.09 15.99
N ALA A 242 17.85 -9.07 16.72
CA ALA A 242 17.64 -9.05 18.17
C ALA A 242 16.19 -8.72 18.56
N GLY A 243 15.37 -8.23 17.61
CA GLY A 243 13.95 -7.98 17.85
C GLY A 243 13.15 -7.91 16.55
N VAL A 244 11.86 -8.25 16.65
CA VAL A 244 10.87 -8.16 15.57
C VAL A 244 9.60 -7.56 16.12
N ALA A 245 9.09 -6.52 15.47
CA ALA A 245 7.77 -5.96 15.75
C ALA A 245 6.92 -6.03 14.47
N GLY A 246 5.73 -6.63 14.57
CA GLY A 246 4.74 -6.69 13.50
C GLY A 246 3.59 -5.73 13.79
N TRP A 247 3.20 -4.93 12.80
CA TRP A 247 2.06 -4.03 12.92
C TRP A 247 1.24 -3.97 11.64
N GLN A 248 -0.02 -3.61 11.81
CA GLN A 248 -0.95 -3.31 10.73
C GLN A 248 -1.64 -1.97 10.98
N VAL A 249 -2.10 -1.34 9.92
CA VAL A 249 -2.85 -0.10 9.99
C VAL A 249 -4.29 -0.38 9.57
N GLU A 250 -5.22 -0.19 10.49
CA GLU A 250 -6.65 -0.30 10.24
C GLU A 250 -7.32 1.04 10.59
N ASN A 251 -8.04 1.63 9.63
CA ASN A 251 -8.79 2.88 9.84
C ASN A 251 -7.97 4.02 10.51
N LEU A 252 -6.72 4.21 10.08
CA LEU A 252 -5.77 5.18 10.63
C LEU A 252 -5.26 4.86 12.06
N VAL A 253 -5.59 3.70 12.60
CA VAL A 253 -5.06 3.21 13.87
C VAL A 253 -3.97 2.20 13.58
N THR A 254 -2.77 2.44 14.10
CA THR A 254 -1.69 1.46 14.05
C THR A 254 -1.86 0.48 15.21
N ARG A 255 -1.98 -0.80 14.88
CA ARG A 255 -2.04 -1.89 15.84
C ARG A 255 -0.75 -2.71 15.76
N ILE A 256 -0.04 -2.80 16.89
CA ILE A 256 1.09 -3.72 17.05
C ILE A 256 0.51 -5.00 17.62
N ASP A 257 0.61 -6.10 16.87
CA ASP A 257 0.06 -7.40 17.27
C ASP A 257 1.14 -8.47 17.49
N GLU A 258 2.37 -8.17 17.09
CA GLU A 258 3.51 -9.06 17.30
C GLU A 258 4.72 -8.30 17.82
N LEU A 259 5.31 -8.79 18.92
CA LEU A 259 6.47 -8.18 19.53
C LEU A 259 7.37 -9.26 20.13
N TYR A 260 8.55 -9.46 19.55
CA TYR A 260 9.49 -10.48 19.95
C TYR A 260 10.87 -9.87 20.14
N PHE A 261 11.53 -10.13 21.29
CA PHE A 261 12.86 -9.63 21.61
C PHE A 261 13.72 -10.69 22.23
N GLU A 262 15.04 -10.60 22.01
CA GLU A 262 16.02 -11.34 22.81
C GLU A 262 16.07 -10.79 24.23
N ALA A 263 16.36 -11.66 25.20
CA ALA A 263 16.60 -11.27 26.58
C ALA A 263 17.78 -10.27 26.65
N GLY A 264 17.59 -9.15 27.37
CA GLY A 264 18.63 -8.15 27.56
C GLY A 264 18.79 -7.15 26.41
N LEU A 265 17.82 -7.04 25.50
CA LEU A 265 17.75 -5.92 24.55
C LEU A 265 17.37 -4.64 25.32
N PRO A 266 18.16 -3.55 25.30
CA PRO A 266 17.81 -2.28 25.94
C PRO A 266 16.68 -1.61 25.15
N LEU A 267 15.43 -1.79 25.58
CA LEU A 267 14.23 -1.28 24.89
C LEU A 267 14.13 0.25 24.88
N ASP A 268 14.72 0.90 25.85
CA ASP A 268 14.86 2.37 25.95
C ASP A 268 15.69 2.97 24.80
N GLN A 269 16.60 2.19 24.23
CA GLN A 269 17.41 2.56 23.07
C GLN A 269 16.81 2.07 21.73
N ALA A 270 15.90 1.10 21.80
CA ALA A 270 15.31 0.47 20.63
C ALA A 270 13.97 1.10 20.20
N ILE A 271 13.34 1.90 21.07
CA ILE A 271 12.07 2.59 20.80
C ILE A 271 12.30 4.07 21.06
N PRO A 272 12.35 4.90 19.99
CA PRO A 272 12.53 6.35 20.12
C PRO A 272 11.31 7.03 20.74
#